data_64c2b08fd969ff82a23b04792e7d2067
#
_entry.id   64c2b08fd969ff82a23b04792e7d2067
#
_cell.length_a   1.000
_cell.length_b   1.000
_cell.length_c   1.000
_cell.angle_alpha   90.00
_cell.angle_beta   90.00
_cell.angle_gamma   90.00
#
_symmetry.space_group_name_H-M   'P 1'
#
loop_
_entity.id
_entity.type
_entity.pdbx_description
1 polymer ?
#
loop_
_entity_poly.entity_id
_entity_poly.type
_entity_poly.pdbx_seq_one_letter_code
_entity_poly.pdbx_strand_id
1 'polypeptide(L)'
;MNESPIVFCREWAVTAALVSYLTPAYSCQINEVYSQESLRGALQKLPLAPVVLGICPHEHVMDLYRLQPLLSGRPILFVGRHFYWTDYKLPEWLGLDDCGFGTWDTMQEPFSRRMALRFFRQTRVDTQKMGNVVRKGQESAMTDMQILENANRWLYRELSVSGLTGYEVRVLSLVSDGHKGNLPARARSLHKNNGLNKLGMSKQLMNLYRGVKVRTALQTCLPSQVEDGQENCKQLRQGTGW
;
A
#
# COMPACT_ATOMS: atom_id res chain seq x y z
N MET A 1 22.00 1.26 17.96
CA MET A 1 21.77 -0.16 17.63
C MET A 1 20.83 -0.22 16.43
N ASN A 2 21.19 -0.94 15.37
CA ASN A 2 20.31 -1.11 14.22
C ASN A 2 19.27 -2.17 14.56
N GLU A 3 18.00 -1.79 14.76
CA GLU A 3 16.94 -2.78 14.92
C GLU A 3 16.77 -3.60 13.65
N SER A 4 16.52 -4.89 13.83
CA SER A 4 16.31 -5.83 12.74
C SER A 4 15.04 -5.47 11.96
N PRO A 5 15.11 -5.31 10.64
CA PRO A 5 13.92 -4.99 9.86
C PRO A 5 12.87 -6.10 9.91
N ILE A 6 11.61 -5.71 9.86
CA ILE A 6 10.46 -6.63 9.77
C ILE A 6 10.05 -6.71 8.30
N VAL A 7 9.95 -7.93 7.76
CA VAL A 7 9.48 -8.18 6.39
C VAL A 7 8.19 -8.98 6.45
N PHE A 8 7.15 -8.42 5.85
CA PHE A 8 5.86 -9.05 5.72
C PHE A 8 5.43 -9.11 4.25
N CYS A 9 5.05 -10.28 3.80
CA CYS A 9 4.27 -10.48 2.60
C CYS A 9 3.35 -11.70 2.79
N ARG A 10 2.21 -11.68 2.08
CA ARG A 10 1.26 -12.80 2.10
C ARG A 10 1.86 -14.09 1.53
N GLU A 11 2.70 -13.95 0.51
CA GLU A 11 3.29 -15.08 -0.21
C GLU A 11 4.68 -15.39 0.34
N TRP A 12 4.88 -16.63 0.80
CA TRP A 12 6.17 -17.09 1.31
C TRP A 12 7.34 -16.86 0.34
N ALA A 13 7.16 -17.22 -0.93
CA ALA A 13 8.21 -17.06 -1.94
C ALA A 13 8.63 -15.59 -2.12
N VAL A 14 7.68 -14.67 -2.01
CA VAL A 14 7.91 -13.23 -2.10
C VAL A 14 8.66 -12.74 -0.85
N THR A 15 8.28 -13.21 0.34
CA THR A 15 9.00 -12.89 1.58
C THR A 15 10.45 -13.36 1.50
N ALA A 16 10.69 -14.59 1.08
CA ALA A 16 12.03 -15.14 0.93
C ALA A 16 12.89 -14.35 -0.08
N ALA A 17 12.29 -13.92 -1.20
CA ALA A 17 12.96 -13.06 -2.18
C ALA A 17 13.32 -11.69 -1.57
N LEU A 18 12.39 -11.05 -0.86
CA LEU A 18 12.63 -9.77 -0.19
C LEU A 18 13.75 -9.89 0.83
N VAL A 19 13.74 -10.92 1.67
CA VAL A 19 14.79 -11.19 2.66
C VAL A 19 16.15 -11.36 1.96
N SER A 20 16.21 -12.14 0.90
CA SER A 20 17.43 -12.29 0.10
C SER A 20 17.96 -10.96 -0.46
N TYR A 21 17.08 -10.05 -0.87
CA TYR A 21 17.48 -8.74 -1.38
C TYR A 21 17.89 -7.77 -0.26
N LEU A 22 17.37 -7.93 0.94
CA LEU A 22 17.66 -7.05 2.08
C LEU A 22 18.90 -7.51 2.85
N THR A 23 19.17 -8.81 2.95
CA THR A 23 20.30 -9.38 3.72
C THR A 23 21.65 -8.71 3.42
N PRO A 24 22.05 -8.45 2.16
CA PRO A 24 23.32 -7.76 1.88
C PRO A 24 23.33 -6.29 2.35
N ALA A 25 22.16 -5.73 2.61
CA ALA A 25 21.99 -4.33 2.99
C ALA A 25 21.94 -4.11 4.50
N TYR A 26 21.68 -5.16 5.28
CA TYR A 26 21.57 -5.14 6.73
C TYR A 26 22.52 -6.17 7.32
N SER A 27 23.35 -5.74 8.28
CA SER A 27 24.27 -6.62 9.01
C SER A 27 23.60 -7.37 10.17
N CYS A 28 22.26 -7.37 10.24
CA CYS A 28 21.48 -8.01 11.28
C CYS A 28 20.46 -8.98 10.70
N GLN A 29 19.97 -9.87 11.54
CA GLN A 29 18.91 -10.82 11.18
C GLN A 29 17.65 -10.06 10.79
N ILE A 30 16.94 -10.53 9.76
CA ILE A 30 15.66 -9.99 9.30
C ILE A 30 14.55 -10.79 9.97
N ASN A 31 13.52 -10.09 10.48
CA ASN A 31 12.34 -10.73 11.06
C ASN A 31 11.30 -10.99 9.97
N GLU A 32 11.15 -12.24 9.59
CA GLU A 32 10.15 -12.68 8.62
C GLU A 32 8.83 -12.95 9.32
N VAL A 33 7.74 -12.38 8.81
CA VAL A 33 6.40 -12.58 9.35
C VAL A 33 5.40 -12.84 8.23
N TYR A 34 4.45 -13.75 8.45
CA TYR A 34 3.56 -14.28 7.43
C TYR A 34 2.08 -14.12 7.77
N SER A 35 1.74 -13.74 8.99
CA SER A 35 0.37 -13.49 9.43
C SER A 35 0.21 -12.11 10.05
N GLN A 36 -1.03 -11.63 10.11
CA GLN A 36 -1.34 -10.35 10.74
C GLN A 36 -1.00 -10.33 12.23
N GLU A 37 -1.24 -11.44 12.94
CA GLU A 37 -0.89 -11.59 14.35
C GLU A 37 0.62 -11.54 14.56
N SER A 38 1.39 -12.28 13.73
CA SER A 38 2.85 -12.29 13.78
C SER A 38 3.40 -10.90 13.47
N LEU A 39 2.83 -10.19 12.47
CA LEU A 39 3.20 -8.82 12.15
C LEU A 39 2.93 -7.89 13.33
N ARG A 40 1.73 -7.94 13.90
CA ARG A 40 1.36 -7.13 15.09
C ARG A 40 2.30 -7.40 16.26
N GLY A 41 2.58 -8.66 16.55
CA GLY A 41 3.51 -9.06 17.62
C GLY A 41 4.94 -8.56 17.39
N ALA A 42 5.44 -8.65 16.14
CA ALA A 42 6.76 -8.13 15.79
C ALA A 42 6.83 -6.60 15.89
N LEU A 43 5.79 -5.90 15.43
CA LEU A 43 5.67 -4.44 15.52
C LEU A 43 5.66 -3.94 16.97
N GLN A 44 5.01 -4.68 17.89
CA GLN A 44 5.00 -4.35 19.32
C GLN A 44 6.34 -4.61 20.01
N LYS A 45 7.03 -5.70 19.65
CA LYS A 45 8.34 -6.06 20.23
C LYS A 45 9.47 -5.14 19.76
N LEU A 46 9.37 -4.63 18.54
CA LEU A 46 10.41 -3.83 17.88
C LEU A 46 9.81 -2.48 17.42
N PRO A 47 9.59 -1.52 18.34
CA PRO A 47 8.82 -0.32 18.06
C PRO A 47 9.48 0.65 17.05
N LEU A 48 10.80 0.59 16.87
CA LEU A 48 11.54 1.44 15.95
C LEU A 48 12.06 0.70 14.71
N ALA A 49 11.78 -0.59 14.59
CA ALA A 49 12.24 -1.38 13.46
C ALA A 49 11.64 -0.88 12.15
N PRO A 50 12.46 -0.75 11.08
CA PRO A 50 11.96 -0.48 9.75
C PRO A 50 11.12 -1.67 9.24
N VAL A 51 10.08 -1.37 8.45
CA VAL A 51 9.11 -2.36 7.99
C VAL A 51 9.07 -2.42 6.48
N VAL A 52 9.16 -3.61 5.92
CA VAL A 52 8.95 -3.87 4.49
C VAL A 52 7.65 -4.64 4.33
N LEU A 53 6.71 -4.06 3.61
CA LEU A 53 5.38 -4.61 3.36
C LEU A 53 5.24 -4.98 1.88
N GLY A 54 5.18 -6.26 1.58
CA GLY A 54 4.94 -6.79 0.22
C GLY A 54 3.47 -6.71 -0.16
N ILE A 55 2.87 -5.52 -0.07
CA ILE A 55 1.44 -5.25 -0.34
C ILE A 55 1.25 -3.92 -1.07
N CYS A 56 0.10 -3.78 -1.75
CA CYS A 56 -0.34 -2.52 -2.33
C CYS A 56 -1.34 -1.83 -1.38
N PRO A 57 -1.10 -0.59 -0.92
CA PRO A 57 -1.95 0.09 0.05
C PRO A 57 -3.44 0.14 -0.33
N HIS A 58 -3.78 0.33 -1.62
CA HIS A 58 -5.17 0.41 -2.08
C HIS A 58 -5.97 -0.89 -1.91
N GLU A 59 -5.29 -2.03 -1.76
CA GLU A 59 -5.91 -3.36 -1.56
C GLU A 59 -6.03 -3.74 -0.07
N HIS A 60 -5.37 -3.00 0.85
CA HIS A 60 -5.27 -3.31 2.28
C HIS A 60 -5.58 -2.12 3.19
N VAL A 61 -6.49 -1.24 2.76
CA VAL A 61 -6.80 0.01 3.48
C VAL A 61 -7.27 -0.23 4.90
N MET A 62 -8.14 -1.23 5.09
CA MET A 62 -8.71 -1.55 6.41
C MET A 62 -7.64 -2.10 7.37
N ASP A 63 -6.78 -3.00 6.88
CA ASP A 63 -5.72 -3.58 7.70
C ASP A 63 -4.65 -2.53 8.05
N LEU A 64 -4.25 -1.70 7.08
CA LEU A 64 -3.33 -0.60 7.31
C LEU A 64 -3.89 0.42 8.31
N TYR A 65 -5.19 0.73 8.23
CA TYR A 65 -5.86 1.60 9.21
C TYR A 65 -5.77 1.01 10.63
N ARG A 66 -6.03 -0.29 10.79
CA ARG A 66 -5.95 -1.00 12.08
C ARG A 66 -4.52 -1.14 12.60
N LEU A 67 -3.54 -1.22 11.71
CA LEU A 67 -2.12 -1.29 12.05
C LEU A 67 -1.47 0.09 12.22
N GLN A 68 -2.14 1.15 11.82
CA GLN A 68 -1.64 2.52 11.84
C GLN A 68 -0.96 2.92 13.16
N PRO A 69 -1.53 2.64 14.35
CA PRO A 69 -0.88 3.02 15.60
C PRO A 69 0.48 2.34 15.83
N LEU A 70 0.68 1.15 15.24
CA LEU A 70 1.92 0.38 15.34
C LEU A 70 2.90 0.73 14.20
N LEU A 71 2.40 1.27 13.09
CA LEU A 71 3.20 1.66 11.93
C LEU A 71 3.71 3.10 11.99
N SER A 72 3.04 3.96 12.74
CA SER A 72 3.41 5.38 12.87
C SER A 72 4.82 5.55 13.45
N GLY A 73 5.56 6.53 12.88
CA GLY A 73 6.88 6.92 13.36
C GLY A 73 8.01 5.95 13.02
N ARG A 74 7.79 5.03 12.10
CA ARG A 74 8.82 4.12 11.60
C ARG A 74 8.93 4.17 10.08
N PRO A 75 10.13 3.93 9.50
CA PRO A 75 10.30 3.84 8.06
C PRO A 75 9.54 2.63 7.50
N ILE A 76 8.73 2.85 6.46
CA ILE A 76 7.95 1.82 5.79
C ILE A 76 8.33 1.77 4.31
N LEU A 77 8.61 0.58 3.79
CA LEU A 77 8.81 0.34 2.37
C LEU A 77 7.69 -0.58 1.86
N PHE A 78 6.83 -0.04 1.00
CA PHE A 78 5.87 -0.85 0.27
C PHE A 78 6.54 -1.45 -0.97
N VAL A 79 6.36 -2.76 -1.18
CA VAL A 79 6.88 -3.48 -2.35
C VAL A 79 5.73 -4.16 -3.07
N GLY A 80 5.59 -3.89 -4.37
CA GLY A 80 4.48 -4.38 -5.17
C GLY A 80 4.80 -4.46 -6.66
N ARG A 81 3.89 -5.01 -7.45
CA ARG A 81 4.04 -5.04 -8.92
C ARG A 81 3.88 -3.68 -9.55
N HIS A 82 2.91 -2.95 -9.06
CA HIS A 82 2.55 -1.64 -9.60
C HIS A 82 1.85 -0.82 -8.51
N PHE A 83 2.16 0.46 -8.45
CA PHE A 83 1.51 1.39 -7.54
C PHE A 83 0.73 2.43 -8.33
N TYR A 84 -0.46 2.75 -7.84
CA TYR A 84 -1.35 3.76 -8.39
C TYR A 84 -1.25 5.06 -7.60
N TRP A 85 -1.84 6.13 -8.11
CA TRP A 85 -1.90 7.40 -7.39
C TRP A 85 -2.51 7.25 -5.97
N THR A 86 -3.53 6.42 -5.82
CA THR A 86 -4.12 6.08 -4.52
C THR A 86 -3.11 5.48 -3.55
N ASP A 87 -2.20 4.61 -4.04
CA ASP A 87 -1.19 3.98 -3.18
C ASP A 87 -0.22 4.98 -2.58
N TYR A 88 0.19 5.97 -3.37
CA TYR A 88 1.09 7.04 -2.89
C TYR A 88 0.38 7.99 -1.93
N LYS A 89 -0.95 8.12 -2.03
CA LYS A 89 -1.73 9.05 -1.21
C LYS A 89 -2.26 8.44 0.09
N LEU A 90 -2.59 7.16 0.12
CA LEU A 90 -3.15 6.50 1.29
C LEU A 90 -2.27 6.58 2.55
N PRO A 91 -0.93 6.43 2.49
CA PRO A 91 -0.08 6.62 3.66
C PRO A 91 -0.20 8.02 4.28
N GLU A 92 -0.31 9.08 3.47
CA GLU A 92 -0.54 10.44 3.96
C GLU A 92 -1.87 10.52 4.76
N TRP A 93 -2.93 9.91 4.24
CA TRP A 93 -4.22 9.82 4.94
C TRP A 93 -4.13 9.06 6.27
N LEU A 94 -3.30 8.01 6.31
CA LEU A 94 -3.06 7.22 7.52
C LEU A 94 -2.10 7.91 8.50
N GLY A 95 -1.50 9.06 8.14
CA GLY A 95 -0.47 9.71 8.96
C GLY A 95 0.83 8.90 9.04
N LEU A 96 1.15 8.18 7.99
CA LEU A 96 2.40 7.45 7.83
C LEU A 96 3.34 8.29 6.96
N ASP A 97 4.20 9.08 7.60
CA ASP A 97 4.99 10.11 6.90
C ASP A 97 6.23 9.54 6.19
N ASP A 98 6.82 8.46 6.72
CA ASP A 98 8.08 7.89 6.25
C ASP A 98 7.86 6.65 5.37
N CYS A 99 7.20 6.84 4.22
CA CYS A 99 6.87 5.75 3.30
C CYS A 99 7.65 5.82 2.00
N GLY A 100 8.32 4.70 1.65
CA GLY A 100 8.91 4.46 0.34
C GLY A 100 8.13 3.43 -0.47
N PHE A 101 8.35 3.42 -1.79
CA PHE A 101 7.71 2.49 -2.71
C PHE A 101 8.75 1.88 -3.65
N GLY A 102 8.74 0.57 -3.77
CA GLY A 102 9.60 -0.18 -4.68
C GLY A 102 8.80 -1.18 -5.50
N THR A 103 8.90 -1.13 -6.83
CA THR A 103 8.33 -2.20 -7.67
C THR A 103 9.21 -3.44 -7.64
N TRP A 104 8.64 -4.62 -7.97
CA TRP A 104 9.43 -5.84 -8.09
C TRP A 104 10.59 -5.69 -9.08
N ASP A 105 10.39 -4.99 -10.20
CA ASP A 105 11.43 -4.71 -11.19
C ASP A 105 12.56 -3.87 -10.59
N THR A 106 12.21 -2.84 -9.82
CA THR A 106 13.16 -2.02 -9.06
C THR A 106 13.95 -2.84 -8.04
N MET A 107 13.29 -3.78 -7.36
CA MET A 107 13.94 -4.62 -6.35
C MET A 107 14.83 -5.69 -6.96
N GLN A 108 14.55 -6.15 -8.18
CA GLN A 108 15.42 -7.10 -8.91
C GLN A 108 16.68 -6.42 -9.44
N GLU A 109 16.60 -5.17 -9.88
CA GLU A 109 17.73 -4.43 -10.45
C GLU A 109 18.64 -3.93 -9.31
N PRO A 110 19.96 -4.33 -9.27
CA PRO A 110 20.85 -4.07 -8.13
C PRO A 110 21.09 -2.58 -7.81
N PHE A 111 21.13 -1.72 -8.84
CA PHE A 111 21.35 -0.29 -8.65
C PHE A 111 20.09 0.38 -8.08
N SER A 112 18.94 0.16 -8.70
CA SER A 112 17.64 0.72 -8.28
C SER A 112 17.26 0.24 -6.89
N ARG A 113 17.50 -1.04 -6.59
CA ARG A 113 17.34 -1.60 -5.24
C ARG A 113 18.19 -0.87 -4.20
N ARG A 114 19.48 -0.65 -4.48
CA ARG A 114 20.36 0.10 -3.56
C ARG A 114 19.84 1.52 -3.31
N MET A 115 19.33 2.18 -4.34
CA MET A 115 18.74 3.52 -4.22
C MET A 115 17.48 3.52 -3.36
N ALA A 116 16.55 2.60 -3.60
CA ALA A 116 15.32 2.44 -2.80
C ALA A 116 15.65 2.15 -1.33
N LEU A 117 16.58 1.24 -1.07
CA LEU A 117 16.99 0.89 0.29
C LEU A 117 17.80 1.99 0.97
N ARG A 118 18.54 2.81 0.21
CA ARG A 118 19.26 3.97 0.77
C ARG A 118 18.29 5.01 1.30
N PHE A 119 17.27 5.36 0.52
CA PHE A 119 16.20 6.26 0.96
C PHE A 119 15.53 5.74 2.24
N PHE A 120 15.13 4.48 2.23
CA PHE A 120 14.50 3.79 3.37
C PHE A 120 15.35 3.79 4.66
N ARG A 121 16.69 3.85 4.54
CA ARG A 121 17.59 3.98 5.69
C ARG A 121 17.79 5.44 6.13
N GLN A 122 17.79 6.38 5.19
CA GLN A 122 18.06 7.79 5.46
C GLN A 122 16.93 8.48 6.21
N THR A 123 15.70 8.12 5.92
CA THR A 123 14.50 8.63 6.58
C THR A 123 14.56 8.48 8.11
N ARG A 124 15.32 7.51 8.59
CA ARG A 124 15.51 7.23 10.01
C ARG A 124 16.27 8.31 10.79
N VAL A 125 17.10 9.12 10.13
CA VAL A 125 17.96 10.12 10.82
C VAL A 125 17.17 11.36 11.20
N ASP A 126 16.13 11.70 10.44
CA ASP A 126 15.36 12.92 10.62
C ASP A 126 14.19 12.76 11.60
N THR A 127 13.67 11.53 11.77
CA THR A 127 12.49 11.23 12.61
C THR A 127 12.77 11.39 14.11
N GLN A 128 14.04 11.35 14.56
CA GLN A 128 14.38 11.60 15.96
C GLN A 128 14.11 13.05 16.41
N LYS A 129 13.81 13.97 15.50
CA LYS A 129 13.56 15.38 15.80
C LYS A 129 12.09 15.76 15.98
N MET A 130 11.16 14.89 15.59
CA MET A 130 9.72 15.17 15.76
C MET A 130 9.12 14.30 16.88
N GLY A 131 9.15 14.88 18.09
CA GLY A 131 8.49 14.31 19.25
C GLY A 131 6.99 14.21 19.06
N ASN A 132 6.45 13.03 19.36
CA ASN A 132 5.13 12.73 19.93
C ASN A 132 3.96 13.66 19.54
N VAL A 133 3.47 13.55 18.35
CA VAL A 133 2.04 13.81 18.11
C VAL A 133 1.30 12.48 18.16
N VAL A 134 1.19 11.93 19.36
CA VAL A 134 0.17 10.91 19.64
C VAL A 134 -1.17 11.61 19.44
N ARG A 135 -1.77 11.43 18.28
CA ARG A 135 -3.21 11.66 18.15
C ARG A 135 -3.90 10.64 19.04
N LYS A 136 -4.16 11.05 20.31
CA LYS A 136 -5.21 10.46 21.14
C LYS A 136 -6.53 10.69 20.42
N GLY A 137 -6.79 9.91 19.38
CA GLY A 137 -8.06 9.85 18.69
C GLY A 137 -8.83 8.71 19.29
N GLN A 138 -10.00 9.02 19.85
CA GLN A 138 -11.06 8.11 20.23
C GLN A 138 -11.09 6.87 19.34
N GLU A 139 -10.80 5.71 19.92
CA GLU A 139 -11.13 4.40 19.37
C GLU A 139 -12.67 4.20 19.40
N SER A 140 -13.39 5.01 18.65
CA SER A 140 -14.68 4.58 18.14
C SER A 140 -14.34 3.56 17.05
N ALA A 141 -14.63 2.28 17.31
CA ALA A 141 -14.37 1.20 16.37
C ALA A 141 -15.14 1.47 15.06
N MET A 142 -14.48 2.15 14.12
CA MET A 142 -15.08 2.40 12.81
C MET A 142 -15.28 1.08 12.07
N THR A 143 -16.43 0.94 11.44
CA THR A 143 -16.69 -0.20 10.56
C THR A 143 -15.82 -0.12 9.31
N ASP A 144 -15.58 -1.26 8.67
CA ASP A 144 -14.79 -1.34 7.43
C ASP A 144 -15.34 -0.41 6.34
N MET A 145 -16.66 -0.31 6.22
CA MET A 145 -17.32 0.59 5.29
C MET A 145 -17.02 2.06 5.61
N GLN A 146 -17.04 2.46 6.87
CA GLN A 146 -16.72 3.81 7.30
C GLN A 146 -15.25 4.17 7.04
N ILE A 147 -14.33 3.20 7.22
CA ILE A 147 -12.91 3.40 6.89
C ILE A 147 -12.75 3.69 5.40
N LEU A 148 -13.35 2.86 4.54
CA LEU A 148 -13.26 3.03 3.07
C LEU A 148 -13.93 4.32 2.59
N GLU A 149 -15.08 4.69 3.15
CA GLU A 149 -15.76 5.95 2.84
C GLU A 149 -14.92 7.17 3.24
N ASN A 150 -14.31 7.13 4.42
CA ASN A 150 -13.45 8.21 4.89
C ASN A 150 -12.18 8.34 4.03
N ALA A 151 -11.55 7.22 3.66
CA ALA A 151 -10.43 7.20 2.74
C ALA A 151 -10.82 7.79 1.37
N ASN A 152 -11.96 7.37 0.81
CA ASN A 152 -12.44 7.89 -0.47
C ASN A 152 -12.81 9.37 -0.42
N ARG A 153 -13.38 9.85 0.69
CA ARG A 153 -13.70 11.27 0.89
C ARG A 153 -12.42 12.11 0.95
N TRP A 154 -11.40 11.58 1.59
CA TRP A 154 -10.10 12.24 1.65
C TRP A 154 -9.40 12.23 0.28
N LEU A 155 -9.34 11.08 -0.41
CA LEU A 155 -8.79 10.96 -1.77
C LEU A 155 -9.48 11.90 -2.77
N TYR A 156 -10.80 12.05 -2.67
CA TYR A 156 -11.54 12.99 -3.52
C TYR A 156 -11.10 14.45 -3.32
N ARG A 157 -10.80 14.85 -2.07
CA ARG A 157 -10.24 16.18 -1.79
C ARG A 157 -8.83 16.32 -2.36
N GLU A 158 -8.00 15.29 -2.21
CA GLU A 158 -6.65 15.25 -2.74
C GLU A 158 -6.59 15.36 -4.27
N LEU A 159 -7.56 14.81 -4.99
CA LEU A 159 -7.67 15.01 -6.44
C LEU A 159 -7.73 16.50 -6.79
N SER A 160 -8.49 17.28 -6.02
CA SER A 160 -8.62 18.73 -6.24
C SER A 160 -7.31 19.48 -5.93
N VAL A 161 -6.57 19.04 -4.92
CA VAL A 161 -5.26 19.63 -4.53
C VAL A 161 -4.16 19.24 -5.52
N SER A 162 -4.27 18.09 -6.18
CA SER A 162 -3.29 17.57 -7.15
C SER A 162 -3.28 18.32 -8.50
N GLY A 163 -3.85 19.53 -8.57
CA GLY A 163 -3.84 20.38 -9.77
C GLY A 163 -4.85 19.98 -10.86
N LEU A 164 -5.83 19.12 -10.51
CA LEU A 164 -6.93 18.79 -11.40
C LEU A 164 -7.96 19.93 -11.41
N THR A 165 -8.53 20.17 -12.59
CA THR A 165 -9.72 21.04 -12.70
C THR A 165 -10.97 20.35 -12.18
N GLY A 166 -11.96 21.11 -11.76
CA GLY A 166 -13.24 20.54 -11.28
C GLY A 166 -13.92 19.61 -12.31
N TYR A 167 -13.75 19.88 -13.62
CA TYR A 167 -14.23 18.98 -14.67
C TYR A 167 -13.44 17.66 -14.73
N GLU A 168 -12.13 17.70 -14.58
CA GLU A 168 -11.28 16.50 -14.55
C GLU A 168 -11.62 15.64 -13.33
N VAL A 169 -11.72 16.23 -12.13
CA VAL A 169 -12.12 15.51 -10.90
C VAL A 169 -13.49 14.84 -11.09
N ARG A 170 -14.48 15.59 -11.59
CA ARG A 170 -15.83 15.05 -11.83
C ARG A 170 -15.83 13.92 -12.84
N VAL A 171 -15.10 14.07 -13.96
CA VAL A 171 -15.02 13.04 -14.99
C VAL A 171 -14.30 11.80 -14.48
N LEU A 172 -13.17 11.94 -13.79
CA LEU A 172 -12.46 10.79 -13.21
C LEU A 172 -13.33 10.03 -12.22
N SER A 173 -14.04 10.73 -11.33
CA SER A 173 -14.95 10.12 -10.37
C SER A 173 -16.08 9.35 -11.06
N LEU A 174 -16.80 9.99 -11.99
CA LEU A 174 -17.93 9.35 -12.70
C LEU A 174 -17.49 8.15 -13.52
N VAL A 175 -16.43 8.31 -14.33
CA VAL A 175 -15.98 7.24 -15.22
C VAL A 175 -15.37 6.09 -14.43
N SER A 176 -14.74 6.36 -13.30
CA SER A 176 -14.25 5.30 -12.41
C SER A 176 -15.38 4.41 -11.86
N ASP A 177 -16.60 4.96 -11.76
CA ASP A 177 -17.81 4.25 -11.32
C ASP A 177 -18.62 3.66 -12.48
N GLY A 178 -18.09 3.72 -13.70
CA GLY A 178 -18.79 3.23 -14.90
C GLY A 178 -19.87 4.19 -15.43
N HIS A 179 -19.99 5.40 -14.86
CA HIS A 179 -20.99 6.37 -15.28
C HIS A 179 -20.48 7.25 -16.44
N LYS A 180 -21.33 7.46 -17.42
CA LYS A 180 -20.99 8.31 -18.58
C LYS A 180 -21.10 9.81 -18.28
N GLY A 181 -21.97 10.22 -17.35
CA GLY A 181 -22.29 11.63 -17.12
C GLY A 181 -22.94 12.30 -18.33
N ASN A 182 -23.12 13.62 -18.26
CA ASN A 182 -23.81 14.41 -19.30
C ASN A 182 -22.85 15.08 -20.30
N LEU A 183 -21.55 14.83 -20.22
CA LEU A 183 -20.57 15.41 -21.15
C LEU A 183 -20.51 14.65 -22.48
N PRO A 184 -20.33 15.37 -23.60
CA PRO A 184 -20.04 14.75 -24.90
C PRO A 184 -18.84 13.79 -24.80
N ALA A 185 -18.87 12.69 -25.56
CA ALA A 185 -17.84 11.65 -25.47
C ALA A 185 -16.41 12.18 -25.66
N ARG A 186 -16.23 13.13 -26.61
CA ARG A 186 -14.93 13.76 -26.89
C ARG A 186 -14.43 14.59 -25.69
N ALA A 187 -15.29 15.42 -25.10
CA ALA A 187 -14.93 16.24 -23.93
C ALA A 187 -14.61 15.36 -22.72
N ARG A 188 -15.44 14.32 -22.48
CA ARG A 188 -15.20 13.35 -21.41
C ARG A 188 -13.85 12.63 -21.58
N SER A 189 -13.53 12.17 -22.80
CA SER A 189 -12.23 11.55 -23.08
C SER A 189 -11.06 12.50 -22.86
N LEU A 190 -11.19 13.77 -23.27
CA LEU A 190 -10.19 14.80 -23.06
C LEU A 190 -9.92 15.03 -21.57
N HIS A 191 -10.94 15.31 -20.78
CA HIS A 191 -10.79 15.56 -19.34
C HIS A 191 -10.28 14.33 -18.59
N LYS A 192 -10.76 13.12 -18.95
CA LYS A 192 -10.23 11.87 -18.39
C LYS A 192 -8.74 11.73 -18.64
N ASN A 193 -8.30 11.88 -19.89
CA ASN A 193 -6.89 11.69 -20.26
C ASN A 193 -5.98 12.75 -19.63
N ASN A 194 -6.43 14.01 -19.61
CA ASN A 194 -5.67 15.08 -18.96
C ASN A 194 -5.55 14.84 -17.45
N GLY A 195 -6.63 14.45 -16.78
CA GLY A 195 -6.62 14.12 -15.36
C GLY A 195 -5.68 12.96 -15.05
N LEU A 196 -5.74 11.85 -15.81
CA LEU A 196 -4.83 10.72 -15.63
C LEU A 196 -3.37 11.12 -15.83
N ASN A 197 -3.06 11.92 -16.85
CA ASN A 197 -1.69 12.42 -17.08
C ASN A 197 -1.17 13.26 -15.89
N LYS A 198 -2.02 14.15 -15.35
CA LYS A 198 -1.66 14.98 -14.18
C LYS A 198 -1.39 14.13 -12.92
N LEU A 199 -2.06 13.00 -12.79
CA LEU A 199 -1.84 12.03 -11.71
C LEU A 199 -0.68 11.06 -11.99
N GLY A 200 0.06 11.24 -13.09
CA GLY A 200 1.15 10.34 -13.49
C GLY A 200 0.68 8.94 -13.92
N MET A 201 -0.60 8.79 -14.27
CA MET A 201 -1.19 7.51 -14.64
C MET A 201 -1.36 7.39 -16.16
N SER A 202 -1.18 6.17 -16.68
CA SER A 202 -1.46 5.87 -18.10
C SER A 202 -2.98 5.84 -18.37
N LYS A 203 -3.35 5.91 -19.67
CA LYS A 203 -4.76 5.92 -20.11
C LYS A 203 -5.49 4.58 -19.95
N GLN A 204 -4.88 3.57 -19.37
CA GLN A 204 -5.49 2.26 -19.19
C GLN A 204 -6.69 2.33 -18.25
N LEU A 205 -7.75 1.58 -18.57
CA LEU A 205 -8.98 1.53 -17.76
C LEU A 205 -8.70 1.05 -16.33
N MET A 206 -7.74 0.13 -16.16
CA MET A 206 -7.35 -0.39 -14.87
C MET A 206 -6.80 0.71 -13.94
N ASN A 207 -6.01 1.65 -14.47
CA ASN A 207 -5.50 2.78 -13.70
C ASN A 207 -6.64 3.68 -13.20
N LEU A 208 -7.65 3.89 -14.04
CA LEU A 208 -8.83 4.63 -13.63
C LEU A 208 -9.62 3.90 -12.55
N TYR A 209 -9.79 2.58 -12.70
CA TYR A 209 -10.56 1.77 -11.76
C TYR A 209 -9.89 1.64 -10.39
N ARG A 210 -8.57 1.41 -10.35
CA ARG A 210 -7.79 1.19 -9.11
C ARG A 210 -7.14 2.45 -8.57
N GLY A 211 -6.81 3.40 -9.44
CA GLY A 211 -5.90 4.50 -9.13
C GLY A 211 -6.56 5.80 -8.66
N VAL A 212 -7.90 5.88 -8.60
CA VAL A 212 -8.61 7.13 -8.26
C VAL A 212 -9.33 7.02 -6.91
N LYS A 213 -9.78 5.82 -6.55
CA LYS A 213 -10.44 5.54 -5.28
C LYS A 213 -10.23 4.09 -4.83
N VAL A 214 -10.38 3.86 -3.53
CA VAL A 214 -10.39 2.50 -2.96
C VAL A 214 -11.76 1.87 -3.11
N ARG A 215 -11.78 0.54 -3.33
CA ARG A 215 -13.01 -0.21 -3.60
C ARG A 215 -13.12 -1.41 -2.68
N THR A 216 -14.31 -1.66 -2.16
CA THR A 216 -14.60 -2.84 -1.33
C THR A 216 -14.24 -4.15 -2.06
N ALA A 217 -14.56 -4.25 -3.35
CA ALA A 217 -14.27 -5.45 -4.15
C ALA A 217 -12.78 -5.74 -4.37
N LEU A 218 -11.89 -4.78 -4.08
CA LEU A 218 -10.44 -4.95 -4.19
C LEU A 218 -9.78 -5.16 -2.82
N GLN A 219 -10.53 -5.03 -1.71
CA GLN A 219 -9.95 -5.21 -0.40
C GLN A 219 -9.64 -6.68 -0.16
N THR A 220 -8.42 -6.95 0.24
CA THR A 220 -7.92 -8.27 0.63
C THR A 220 -7.50 -8.20 2.09
N CYS A 221 -7.99 -9.11 2.92
CA CYS A 221 -7.55 -9.21 4.31
C CYS A 221 -6.13 -9.81 4.38
N LEU A 222 -5.33 -9.32 5.30
CA LEU A 222 -4.07 -9.97 5.64
C LEU A 222 -4.36 -11.34 6.27
N PRO A 223 -3.53 -12.37 6.02
CA PRO A 223 -3.75 -13.70 6.59
C PRO A 223 -3.73 -13.64 8.11
N SER A 224 -4.76 -14.20 8.74
CA SER A 224 -4.91 -14.22 10.20
C SER A 224 -4.13 -15.34 10.88
N GLN A 225 -3.83 -16.43 10.16
CA GLN A 225 -3.03 -17.56 10.65
C GLN A 225 -2.07 -18.03 9.57
N VAL A 226 -1.00 -18.70 9.99
CA VAL A 226 -0.15 -19.47 9.07
C VAL A 226 -1.01 -20.65 8.62
N GLU A 227 -1.55 -20.59 7.40
CA GLU A 227 -2.07 -21.79 6.75
C GLU A 227 -0.86 -22.70 6.53
N ASP A 228 -0.72 -23.71 7.40
CA ASP A 228 0.25 -24.78 7.21
C ASP A 228 0.03 -25.33 5.80
N GLY A 229 1.09 -25.23 4.97
CA GLY A 229 1.05 -25.44 3.51
C GLY A 229 0.76 -26.87 3.06
N GLN A 230 -0.21 -27.55 3.65
CA GLN A 230 -0.60 -28.94 3.33
C GLN A 230 -1.98 -29.11 2.69
N GLU A 231 -2.86 -28.11 2.63
CA GLU A 231 -4.21 -28.35 2.11
C GLU A 231 -4.44 -27.96 0.63
N ASN A 232 -3.58 -27.17 0.00
CA ASN A 232 -3.80 -26.76 -1.40
C ASN A 232 -3.38 -27.81 -2.45
N CYS A 233 -2.81 -28.97 -2.06
CA CYS A 233 -2.48 -30.05 -3.01
C CYS A 233 -3.62 -31.07 -3.26
N LYS A 234 -4.73 -31.04 -2.51
CA LYS A 234 -5.81 -32.03 -2.64
C LYS A 234 -6.95 -31.63 -3.57
N GLN A 235 -7.13 -30.36 -3.89
CA GLN A 235 -8.23 -29.91 -4.77
C GLN A 235 -7.90 -29.98 -6.27
N LEU A 236 -6.64 -30.18 -6.67
CA LEU A 236 -6.24 -30.28 -8.07
C LEU A 236 -6.25 -31.73 -8.63
N ARG A 237 -6.62 -32.73 -7.83
CA ARG A 237 -6.68 -34.15 -8.28
C ARG A 237 -8.07 -34.73 -8.48
N GLN A 238 -9.16 -33.97 -8.37
CA GLN A 238 -10.52 -34.47 -8.58
C GLN A 238 -11.25 -33.84 -9.78
N GLY A 239 -10.56 -33.44 -10.84
CA GLY A 239 -11.16 -32.81 -12.01
C GLY A 239 -10.67 -33.30 -13.36
N THR A 240 -10.20 -34.55 -13.49
CA THR A 240 -9.98 -35.16 -14.81
C THR A 240 -10.49 -36.59 -14.80
N GLY A 241 -11.78 -36.72 -14.95
CA GLY A 241 -12.46 -37.92 -15.37
C GLY A 241 -13.48 -37.52 -16.43
N TRP A 242 -13.11 -37.69 -17.67
CA TRP A 242 -13.76 -38.03 -18.93
C TRP A 242 -12.94 -37.54 -20.09
#